data_a80969a21adc55151196c08bdb85e8b1
#
_entry.id   a80969a21adc55151196c08bdb85e8b1
#
_cell.length_a   1.000
_cell.length_b   1.000
_cell.length_c   1.000
_cell.angle_alpha   90.00
_cell.angle_beta   90.00
_cell.angle_gamma   90.00
#
_symmetry.space_group_name_H-M   'P 1'
#
loop_
_entity.id
_entity.type
_entity.pdbx_description
1 polymer ?
#
loop_
_entity_poly.entity_id
_entity_poly.type
_entity_poly.pdbx_seq_one_letter_code
_entity_poly.pdbx_strand_id
1 'polypeptide(L)'
;VERYSFLLNLRPETVDAQSIRALTPRGFLLSPAYSTKSTRRLAGEIRVSGFRLMADNGNFSLIQSIRGRFARRAEALWLETIKLEERLGRSATAAELPRRLLAAYGRLAKDVRRAAEAACGSGDIRLEDQLVLEPDNLIGLENIAMAAWLSLNIEPERVPLGRASYRAINRGVARRAAARRIELLPRFSGGYYPVASALSYNTAFDAGKEFAAAGHERIALGFGAFMADDNWTDRVQIGRRVVGLGGRLPNRYVRTAAVARGMWDGYLEARGHAPRAFHFLGLGAPIMIPLLALAGWATPELTFDATSPIKDALQGGTLYVTKPALLKVRTRKVAFRLTQDPTAQWDCPCPFCREFSRKHPFRREVGFKWAKSKRALDVEVKDLRPGGALFRAFPLMSEPAAGPLREAVDRARIGHNHWVLKEVFDKLRRTSSKRELDSYVRRVIQKYTANSGTAAYASAVMAGYQIVRGTL
;
A
#
# COMPACT_ATOMS: atom_id res chain seq x y z
N VAL A 1 0.31 -12.82 -20.85
CA VAL A 1 0.10 -12.03 -19.62
C VAL A 1 1.42 -11.36 -19.28
N GLU A 2 1.41 -10.02 -19.09
CA GLU A 2 2.61 -9.32 -18.65
C GLU A 2 2.90 -9.67 -17.18
N ARG A 3 4.17 -9.95 -16.88
CA ARG A 3 4.60 -10.35 -15.54
C ARG A 3 4.32 -9.29 -14.47
N TYR A 4 4.52 -8.02 -14.78
CA TYR A 4 4.41 -6.92 -13.81
C TYR A 4 3.36 -5.92 -14.23
N SER A 5 2.37 -5.67 -13.38
CA SER A 5 1.30 -4.72 -13.64
C SER A 5 0.98 -3.89 -12.41
N PHE A 6 0.73 -2.59 -12.61
CA PHE A 6 0.13 -1.73 -11.60
C PHE A 6 -1.32 -1.47 -11.98
N LEU A 7 -2.24 -1.76 -11.06
CA LEU A 7 -3.66 -1.49 -11.24
C LEU A 7 -3.96 -0.09 -10.71
N LEU A 8 -4.52 0.76 -11.54
CA LEU A 8 -4.94 2.09 -11.12
C LEU A 8 -6.23 1.99 -10.31
N ASN A 9 -6.34 2.75 -9.23
CA ASN A 9 -7.63 2.85 -8.56
C ASN A 9 -8.66 3.48 -9.51
N LEU A 10 -9.82 2.86 -9.65
CA LEU A 10 -10.87 3.31 -10.55
C LEU A 10 -11.51 4.60 -10.03
N ARG A 11 -11.17 5.71 -10.64
CA ARG A 11 -11.67 7.06 -10.33
C ARG A 11 -11.74 7.91 -11.59
N PRO A 12 -12.56 8.96 -11.63
CA PRO A 12 -12.62 9.86 -12.78
C PRO A 12 -11.24 10.38 -13.23
N GLU A 13 -10.36 10.70 -12.27
CA GLU A 13 -9.03 11.26 -12.53
C GLU A 13 -8.04 10.24 -13.12
N THR A 14 -8.33 8.94 -13.03
CA THR A 14 -7.45 7.86 -13.54
C THR A 14 -7.96 7.25 -14.84
N VAL A 15 -9.21 7.51 -15.23
CA VAL A 15 -9.83 6.94 -16.44
C VAL A 15 -10.11 7.97 -17.53
N ASP A 16 -9.72 9.24 -17.34
CA ASP A 16 -9.83 10.22 -18.41
C ASP A 16 -8.94 9.88 -19.62
N ALA A 17 -9.27 10.41 -20.78
CA ALA A 17 -8.59 10.08 -22.04
C ALA A 17 -7.08 10.42 -22.02
N GLN A 18 -6.66 11.44 -21.26
CA GLN A 18 -5.25 11.76 -21.08
C GLN A 18 -4.54 10.69 -20.24
N SER A 19 -5.13 10.31 -19.10
CA SER A 19 -4.58 9.29 -18.23
C SER A 19 -4.45 7.94 -18.95
N ILE A 20 -5.48 7.51 -19.68
CA ILE A 20 -5.44 6.26 -20.45
C ILE A 20 -4.32 6.30 -21.50
N ARG A 21 -4.20 7.37 -22.28
CA ARG A 21 -3.15 7.49 -23.29
C ARG A 21 -1.74 7.56 -22.69
N ALA A 22 -1.57 8.35 -21.63
CA ALA A 22 -0.26 8.57 -21.03
C ALA A 22 0.24 7.40 -20.20
N LEU A 23 -0.65 6.78 -19.42
CA LEU A 23 -0.32 5.72 -18.48
C LEU A 23 -0.40 4.33 -19.10
N THR A 24 -1.15 4.17 -20.19
CA THR A 24 -1.39 2.86 -20.83
C THR A 24 -1.71 1.77 -19.79
N PRO A 25 -2.75 1.97 -18.96
CA PRO A 25 -3.02 1.08 -17.84
C PRO A 25 -3.36 -0.33 -18.33
N ARG A 26 -2.97 -1.33 -17.56
CA ARG A 26 -3.31 -2.74 -17.83
C ARG A 26 -4.60 -3.18 -17.15
N GLY A 27 -5.07 -2.38 -16.20
CA GLY A 27 -6.29 -2.62 -15.49
C GLY A 27 -6.51 -1.64 -14.35
N PHE A 28 -7.62 -1.82 -13.70
CA PHE A 28 -8.09 -0.97 -12.61
C PHE A 28 -8.49 -1.79 -11.41
N LEU A 29 -8.39 -1.17 -10.23
CA LEU A 29 -8.91 -1.70 -8.98
C LEU A 29 -10.18 -0.93 -8.60
N LEU A 30 -11.26 -1.64 -8.36
CA LEU A 30 -12.51 -1.11 -7.82
C LEU A 30 -12.63 -1.50 -6.34
N SER A 31 -12.73 -0.52 -5.46
CA SER A 31 -13.07 -0.77 -4.05
C SER A 31 -14.54 -0.45 -3.81
N PRO A 32 -15.37 -1.43 -3.45
CA PRO A 32 -16.81 -1.22 -3.24
C PRO A 32 -17.11 -0.20 -2.15
N ALA A 33 -16.27 -0.16 -1.10
CA ALA A 33 -16.44 0.77 0.03
C ALA A 33 -16.38 2.25 -0.38
N TYR A 34 -15.80 2.56 -1.54
CA TYR A 34 -15.70 3.91 -2.10
C TYR A 34 -16.49 4.07 -3.40
N SER A 35 -17.34 3.10 -3.71
CA SER A 35 -18.10 3.09 -4.95
C SER A 35 -19.23 4.14 -4.93
N THR A 36 -19.15 5.09 -5.85
CA THR A 36 -20.18 6.10 -6.12
C THR A 36 -20.94 5.73 -7.40
N LYS A 37 -22.05 6.41 -7.70
CA LYS A 37 -22.75 6.24 -9.00
C LYS A 37 -21.81 6.45 -10.18
N SER A 38 -20.93 7.46 -10.12
CA SER A 38 -19.94 7.71 -11.16
C SER A 38 -18.92 6.58 -11.29
N THR A 39 -18.41 6.07 -10.17
CA THR A 39 -17.45 4.95 -10.15
C THR A 39 -18.08 3.67 -10.73
N ARG A 40 -19.37 3.39 -10.43
CA ARG A 40 -20.09 2.23 -10.98
C ARG A 40 -20.26 2.34 -12.51
N ARG A 41 -20.63 3.53 -13.01
CA ARG A 41 -20.67 3.77 -14.44
C ARG A 41 -19.31 3.52 -15.09
N LEU A 42 -18.25 4.08 -14.51
CA LEU A 42 -16.87 3.86 -14.99
C LEU A 42 -16.48 2.38 -15.00
N ALA A 43 -16.89 1.60 -13.98
CA ALA A 43 -16.63 0.16 -13.97
C ALA A 43 -17.29 -0.56 -15.16
N GLY A 44 -18.51 -0.16 -15.52
CA GLY A 44 -19.18 -0.64 -16.74
C GLY A 44 -18.42 -0.29 -18.01
N GLU A 45 -17.99 0.96 -18.16
CA GLU A 45 -17.22 1.44 -19.31
C GLU A 45 -15.88 0.72 -19.44
N ILE A 46 -15.16 0.48 -18.32
CA ILE A 46 -13.89 -0.25 -18.28
C ILE A 46 -14.06 -1.71 -18.73
N ARG A 47 -15.14 -2.39 -18.32
CA ARG A 47 -15.44 -3.77 -18.76
C ARG A 47 -15.65 -3.83 -20.27
N VAL A 48 -16.46 -2.93 -20.81
CA VAL A 48 -16.73 -2.87 -22.25
C VAL A 48 -15.46 -2.56 -23.06
N SER A 49 -14.57 -1.73 -22.51
CA SER A 49 -13.30 -1.36 -23.16
C SER A 49 -12.22 -2.45 -23.08
N GLY A 50 -12.49 -3.59 -22.47
CA GLY A 50 -11.56 -4.73 -22.40
C GLY A 50 -10.40 -4.57 -21.42
N PHE A 51 -10.41 -3.59 -20.54
CA PHE A 51 -9.43 -3.47 -19.46
C PHE A 51 -9.71 -4.50 -18.36
N ARG A 52 -8.63 -4.98 -17.72
CA ARG A 52 -8.77 -5.81 -16.52
C ARG A 52 -9.40 -5.02 -15.39
N LEU A 53 -10.34 -5.60 -14.70
CA LEU A 53 -10.91 -5.05 -13.47
C LEU A 53 -10.66 -6.02 -12.32
N MET A 54 -10.05 -5.53 -11.25
CA MET A 54 -9.92 -6.24 -9.98
C MET A 54 -10.88 -5.64 -8.98
N ALA A 55 -11.69 -6.47 -8.36
CA ALA A 55 -12.57 -6.07 -7.28
C ALA A 55 -11.86 -6.24 -5.94
N ASP A 56 -11.65 -5.15 -5.22
CA ASP A 56 -11.16 -5.14 -3.84
C ASP A 56 -12.26 -5.60 -2.89
N ASN A 57 -11.87 -6.23 -1.78
CA ASN A 57 -12.80 -6.68 -0.76
C ASN A 57 -13.36 -5.55 0.14
N GLY A 58 -12.80 -4.34 0.08
CA GLY A 58 -13.22 -3.19 0.88
C GLY A 58 -12.94 -3.30 2.39
N ASN A 59 -12.31 -4.36 2.86
CA ASN A 59 -12.08 -4.66 4.28
C ASN A 59 -11.33 -3.57 5.01
N PHE A 60 -10.29 -3.00 4.42
CA PHE A 60 -9.51 -1.93 5.07
C PHE A 60 -10.39 -0.75 5.48
N SER A 61 -11.30 -0.34 4.60
CA SER A 61 -12.23 0.76 4.86
C SER A 61 -13.26 0.42 5.93
N LEU A 62 -13.78 -0.80 5.88
CA LEU A 62 -14.74 -1.30 6.88
C LEU A 62 -14.09 -1.40 8.26
N ILE A 63 -12.85 -1.91 8.35
CA ILE A 63 -12.09 -1.96 9.59
C ILE A 63 -11.86 -0.55 10.16
N GLN A 64 -11.49 0.42 9.33
CA GLN A 64 -11.33 1.80 9.78
C GLN A 64 -12.64 2.36 10.34
N SER A 65 -13.78 2.05 9.74
CA SER A 65 -15.10 2.49 10.22
C SER A 65 -15.46 1.92 11.58
N ILE A 66 -15.05 0.70 11.90
CA ILE A 66 -15.38 0.04 13.19
C ILE A 66 -14.31 0.25 14.26
N ARG A 67 -13.12 0.79 13.92
CA ARG A 67 -12.00 0.97 14.85
C ARG A 67 -12.41 1.69 16.14
N GLY A 68 -13.15 2.78 16.03
CA GLY A 68 -13.60 3.54 17.19
C GLY A 68 -14.59 2.77 18.06
N ARG A 69 -15.44 1.92 17.47
CA ARG A 69 -16.37 1.05 18.23
C ARG A 69 -15.63 -0.03 19.00
N PHE A 70 -14.60 -0.62 18.38
CA PHE A 70 -13.75 -1.61 19.05
C PHE A 70 -12.97 -1.01 20.21
N ALA A 71 -12.38 0.18 20.03
CA ALA A 71 -11.64 0.88 21.09
C ALA A 71 -12.55 1.14 22.32
N ARG A 72 -13.74 1.69 22.11
CA ARG A 72 -14.73 1.86 23.21
C ARG A 72 -15.12 0.55 23.89
N ARG A 73 -15.29 -0.52 23.12
CA ARG A 73 -15.60 -1.84 23.70
C ARG A 73 -14.41 -2.42 24.48
N ALA A 74 -13.21 -2.22 24.01
CA ALA A 74 -12.00 -2.64 24.73
C ALA A 74 -11.86 -1.92 26.06
N GLU A 75 -12.10 -0.61 26.10
CA GLU A 75 -12.14 0.18 27.33
C GLU A 75 -13.19 -0.31 28.32
N ALA A 76 -14.43 -0.56 27.85
CA ALA A 76 -15.48 -1.10 28.68
C ALA A 76 -15.10 -2.47 29.28
N LEU A 77 -14.52 -3.37 28.49
CA LEU A 77 -14.04 -4.67 28.96
C LEU A 77 -12.92 -4.56 29.99
N TRP A 78 -12.04 -3.56 29.82
CA TRP A 78 -10.98 -3.26 30.79
C TRP A 78 -11.60 -2.87 32.14
N LEU A 79 -12.51 -1.91 32.16
CA LEU A 79 -13.19 -1.47 33.38
C LEU A 79 -14.01 -2.60 34.04
N GLU A 80 -14.69 -3.43 33.26
CA GLU A 80 -15.39 -4.62 33.76
C GLU A 80 -14.43 -5.61 34.45
N THR A 81 -13.21 -5.75 33.88
CA THR A 81 -12.20 -6.67 34.40
C THR A 81 -11.59 -6.15 35.71
N ILE A 82 -11.29 -4.85 35.82
CA ILE A 82 -10.85 -4.23 37.08
C ILE A 82 -11.88 -4.44 38.18
N LYS A 83 -13.15 -4.15 37.92
CA LYS A 83 -14.23 -4.39 38.89
C LYS A 83 -14.34 -5.86 39.32
N LEU A 84 -13.99 -6.79 38.45
CA LEU A 84 -13.96 -8.21 38.78
C LEU A 84 -12.76 -8.53 39.68
N GLU A 85 -11.59 -7.97 39.42
CA GLU A 85 -10.39 -8.13 40.26
C GLU A 85 -10.63 -7.59 41.68
N GLU A 86 -11.21 -6.40 41.78
CA GLU A 86 -11.57 -5.81 43.08
C GLU A 86 -12.49 -6.71 43.89
N ARG A 87 -13.48 -7.35 43.25
CA ARG A 87 -14.42 -8.26 43.90
C ARG A 87 -13.81 -9.60 44.27
N LEU A 88 -12.89 -10.12 43.47
CA LEU A 88 -12.31 -11.46 43.67
C LEU A 88 -11.04 -11.44 44.49
N GLY A 89 -10.48 -10.26 44.79
CA GLY A 89 -9.19 -10.12 45.50
C GLY A 89 -8.01 -10.78 44.80
N ARG A 90 -8.10 -11.01 43.51
CA ARG A 90 -7.06 -11.64 42.70
C ARG A 90 -6.97 -11.04 41.29
N SER A 91 -5.77 -11.06 40.73
CA SER A 91 -5.56 -10.56 39.35
C SER A 91 -6.23 -11.46 38.31
N ALA A 92 -7.31 -10.98 37.71
CA ALA A 92 -7.99 -11.62 36.59
C ALA A 92 -7.54 -11.01 35.25
N THR A 93 -6.93 -9.83 35.27
CA THR A 93 -6.63 -9.01 34.08
C THR A 93 -5.71 -9.71 33.10
N ALA A 94 -4.67 -10.38 33.61
CA ALA A 94 -3.67 -11.03 32.75
C ALA A 94 -4.23 -12.22 31.96
N ALA A 95 -5.23 -12.93 32.48
CA ALA A 95 -5.80 -14.12 31.85
C ALA A 95 -7.15 -13.84 31.14
N GLU A 96 -8.02 -13.06 31.78
CA GLU A 96 -9.41 -12.83 31.34
C GLU A 96 -9.52 -11.78 30.24
N LEU A 97 -8.83 -10.63 30.36
CA LEU A 97 -8.97 -9.52 29.42
C LEU A 97 -8.57 -9.91 28.00
N PRO A 98 -7.43 -10.59 27.74
CA PRO A 98 -7.08 -11.03 26.40
C PRO A 98 -8.15 -11.91 25.77
N ARG A 99 -8.73 -12.84 26.53
CA ARG A 99 -9.80 -13.73 26.05
C ARG A 99 -11.06 -12.95 25.69
N ARG A 100 -11.49 -12.02 26.52
CA ARG A 100 -12.65 -11.16 26.29
C ARG A 100 -12.47 -10.24 25.09
N LEU A 101 -11.29 -9.65 24.93
CA LEU A 101 -10.92 -8.83 23.78
C LEU A 101 -10.93 -9.64 22.49
N LEU A 102 -10.37 -10.84 22.50
CA LEU A 102 -10.39 -11.74 21.35
C LEU A 102 -11.83 -12.13 20.96
N ALA A 103 -12.70 -12.42 21.93
CA ALA A 103 -14.10 -12.71 21.67
C ALA A 103 -14.87 -11.50 21.12
N ALA A 104 -14.64 -10.31 21.69
CA ALA A 104 -15.23 -9.06 21.17
C ALA A 104 -14.76 -8.78 19.74
N TYR A 105 -13.48 -8.97 19.49
CA TYR A 105 -12.90 -8.87 18.17
C TYR A 105 -13.54 -9.85 17.19
N GLY A 106 -13.67 -11.12 17.54
CA GLY A 106 -14.26 -12.13 16.67
C GLY A 106 -15.70 -11.78 16.23
N ARG A 107 -16.48 -11.10 17.06
CA ARG A 107 -17.80 -10.57 16.69
C ARG A 107 -17.70 -9.45 15.66
N LEU A 108 -16.82 -8.46 15.89
CA LEU A 108 -16.60 -7.35 14.96
C LEU A 108 -16.04 -7.83 13.62
N ALA A 109 -15.13 -8.80 13.64
CA ALA A 109 -14.59 -9.41 12.43
C ALA A 109 -15.68 -10.08 11.57
N LYS A 110 -16.67 -10.74 12.22
CA LYS A 110 -17.85 -11.28 11.52
C LYS A 110 -18.67 -10.18 10.87
N ASP A 111 -18.88 -9.06 11.57
CA ASP A 111 -19.64 -7.93 11.03
C ASP A 111 -18.92 -7.26 9.84
N VAL A 112 -17.61 -7.06 9.94
CA VAL A 112 -16.78 -6.57 8.82
C VAL A 112 -16.89 -7.50 7.61
N ARG A 113 -16.77 -8.79 7.85
CA ARG A 113 -16.89 -9.80 6.79
C ARG A 113 -18.24 -9.78 6.12
N ARG A 114 -19.34 -9.77 6.89
CA ARG A 114 -20.69 -9.66 6.34
C ARG A 114 -20.86 -8.40 5.49
N ALA A 115 -20.32 -7.26 5.98
CA ALA A 115 -20.39 -6.01 5.23
C ALA A 115 -19.56 -6.07 3.93
N ALA A 116 -18.39 -6.72 3.95
CA ALA A 116 -17.58 -6.94 2.75
C ALA A 116 -18.26 -7.87 1.74
N GLU A 117 -18.84 -8.97 2.22
CA GLU A 117 -19.63 -9.91 1.40
C GLU A 117 -20.87 -9.22 0.79
N ALA A 118 -21.58 -8.41 1.56
CA ALA A 118 -22.70 -7.62 1.06
C ALA A 118 -22.27 -6.60 0.01
N ALA A 119 -21.12 -5.92 0.21
CA ALA A 119 -20.56 -5.00 -0.78
C ALA A 119 -20.17 -5.73 -2.07
N CYS A 120 -19.57 -6.92 -1.98
CA CYS A 120 -19.27 -7.77 -3.13
C CYS A 120 -20.53 -8.25 -3.87
N GLY A 121 -21.65 -8.42 -3.15
CA GLY A 121 -22.96 -8.79 -3.70
C GLY A 121 -23.79 -7.62 -4.22
N SER A 122 -23.35 -6.37 -4.06
CA SER A 122 -24.14 -5.16 -4.38
C SER A 122 -24.32 -4.87 -5.87
N GLY A 123 -23.76 -5.68 -6.77
CA GLY A 123 -23.78 -5.46 -8.22
C GLY A 123 -22.66 -4.55 -8.75
N ASP A 124 -21.87 -3.92 -7.86
CA ASP A 124 -20.68 -3.16 -8.24
C ASP A 124 -19.55 -4.12 -8.65
N ILE A 125 -19.48 -5.28 -8.00
CA ILE A 125 -18.58 -6.39 -8.31
C ILE A 125 -19.43 -7.47 -8.98
N ARG A 126 -19.18 -7.70 -10.26
CA ARG A 126 -19.85 -8.74 -11.02
C ARG A 126 -18.96 -9.99 -11.11
N LEU A 127 -19.60 -11.14 -11.33
CA LEU A 127 -18.87 -12.40 -11.57
C LEU A 127 -18.01 -12.34 -12.83
N GLU A 128 -18.31 -11.42 -13.75
CA GLU A 128 -17.52 -11.19 -14.96
C GLU A 128 -16.24 -10.38 -14.69
N ASP A 129 -16.08 -9.82 -13.49
CA ASP A 129 -14.85 -9.13 -13.12
C ASP A 129 -13.70 -10.15 -13.11
N GLN A 130 -12.60 -9.79 -13.77
CA GLN A 130 -11.52 -10.73 -14.05
C GLN A 130 -10.75 -11.17 -12.83
N LEU A 131 -10.75 -10.36 -11.78
CA LEU A 131 -10.01 -10.58 -10.55
C LEU A 131 -10.88 -10.16 -9.37
N VAL A 132 -11.08 -11.03 -8.41
CA VAL A 132 -11.83 -10.75 -7.19
C VAL A 132 -11.01 -11.15 -5.98
N LEU A 133 -10.93 -10.28 -4.98
CA LEU A 133 -10.27 -10.55 -3.72
C LEU A 133 -11.25 -11.19 -2.74
N GLU A 134 -10.85 -12.31 -2.13
CA GLU A 134 -11.62 -12.92 -1.05
C GLU A 134 -11.76 -11.92 0.10
N PRO A 135 -12.96 -11.69 0.63
CA PRO A 135 -13.14 -10.92 1.85
C PRO A 135 -12.36 -11.54 3.01
N ASP A 136 -11.30 -10.88 3.45
CA ASP A 136 -10.57 -11.24 4.65
C ASP A 136 -11.11 -10.47 5.87
N ASN A 137 -10.92 -11.03 7.05
CA ASN A 137 -11.39 -10.39 8.28
C ASN A 137 -10.30 -9.63 9.02
N LEU A 138 -9.12 -9.50 8.44
CA LEU A 138 -7.94 -9.38 9.28
C LEU A 138 -6.97 -8.30 8.90
N ILE A 139 -7.16 -7.64 7.75
CA ILE A 139 -6.42 -6.43 7.46
C ILE A 139 -6.74 -5.39 8.54
N GLY A 140 -5.75 -5.09 9.35
CA GLY A 140 -5.87 -4.10 10.42
C GLY A 140 -6.32 -4.65 11.77
N LEU A 141 -6.50 -5.98 11.94
CA LEU A 141 -6.80 -6.58 13.22
C LEU A 141 -5.81 -6.17 14.28
N GLU A 142 -4.53 -6.25 13.96
CA GLU A 142 -3.49 -5.83 14.87
C GLU A 142 -3.47 -4.35 15.09
N ASN A 143 -3.71 -3.55 14.04
CA ASN A 143 -3.81 -2.12 14.21
C ASN A 143 -4.97 -1.74 15.14
N ILE A 144 -6.07 -2.49 15.10
CA ILE A 144 -7.20 -2.30 16.02
C ILE A 144 -6.85 -2.82 17.41
N ALA A 145 -6.31 -4.02 17.51
CA ALA A 145 -5.88 -4.59 18.77
C ALA A 145 -4.76 -3.74 19.37
N MET A 146 -3.75 -3.41 18.60
CA MET A 146 -2.64 -2.54 19.02
C MET A 146 -3.15 -1.17 19.48
N ALA A 147 -4.05 -0.53 18.74
CA ALA A 147 -4.61 0.75 19.14
C ALA A 147 -5.44 0.63 20.43
N ALA A 148 -6.17 -0.45 20.62
CA ALA A 148 -6.88 -0.73 21.87
C ALA A 148 -5.91 -0.95 23.04
N TRP A 149 -4.86 -1.76 22.83
CA TRP A 149 -3.83 -2.02 23.83
C TRP A 149 -3.05 -0.76 24.23
N LEU A 150 -2.67 0.06 23.26
CA LEU A 150 -1.99 1.34 23.53
C LEU A 150 -2.90 2.33 24.27
N SER A 151 -4.19 2.38 23.94
CA SER A 151 -5.15 3.25 24.66
C SER A 151 -5.40 2.79 26.10
N LEU A 152 -5.14 1.52 26.41
CA LEU A 152 -5.28 0.92 27.73
C LEU A 152 -3.94 0.83 28.47
N ASN A 153 -2.84 1.37 27.94
CA ASN A 153 -1.48 1.23 28.48
C ASN A 153 -1.04 -0.23 28.72
N ILE A 154 -1.56 -1.16 27.90
CA ILE A 154 -1.18 -2.57 27.98
C ILE A 154 0.01 -2.79 27.02
N GLU A 155 1.04 -3.47 27.52
CA GLU A 155 2.25 -3.76 26.73
C GLU A 155 1.92 -4.61 25.50
N PRO A 156 2.44 -4.26 24.31
CA PRO A 156 2.17 -4.97 23.07
C PRO A 156 2.51 -6.47 23.10
N GLU A 157 3.44 -6.88 23.95
CA GLU A 157 3.87 -8.28 24.13
C GLU A 157 2.75 -9.18 24.69
N ARG A 158 1.73 -8.59 25.31
CA ARG A 158 0.57 -9.31 25.86
C ARG A 158 -0.60 -9.42 24.85
N VAL A 159 -0.40 -9.01 23.58
CA VAL A 159 -1.44 -9.14 22.55
C VAL A 159 -1.71 -10.63 22.29
N PRO A 160 -2.98 -11.09 22.38
CA PRO A 160 -3.30 -12.52 22.31
C PRO A 160 -3.19 -13.13 20.92
N LEU A 161 -2.69 -12.39 19.92
CA LEU A 161 -2.58 -12.84 18.53
C LEU A 161 -1.16 -13.34 18.23
N GLY A 162 -0.84 -14.51 18.74
CA GLY A 162 0.37 -15.22 18.41
C GLY A 162 0.34 -15.89 17.03
N ARG A 163 1.46 -16.47 16.63
CA ARG A 163 1.64 -17.21 15.36
C ARG A 163 0.54 -18.25 15.10
N ALA A 164 0.10 -18.98 16.14
CA ALA A 164 -0.96 -19.97 16.04
C ALA A 164 -2.30 -19.36 15.61
N SER A 165 -2.64 -18.19 16.14
CA SER A 165 -3.87 -17.46 15.78
C SER A 165 -3.84 -17.04 14.30
N TYR A 166 -2.73 -16.47 13.83
CA TYR A 166 -2.55 -16.12 12.40
C TYR A 166 -2.69 -17.33 11.50
N ARG A 167 -2.07 -18.45 11.88
CA ARG A 167 -2.17 -19.70 11.13
C ARG A 167 -3.62 -20.20 11.04
N ALA A 168 -4.34 -20.23 12.15
CA ALA A 168 -5.75 -20.64 12.19
C ALA A 168 -6.63 -19.76 11.28
N ILE A 169 -6.38 -18.48 11.29
CA ILE A 169 -7.05 -17.46 10.50
C ILE A 169 -6.79 -17.65 9.00
N ASN A 170 -5.54 -17.75 8.59
CA ASN A 170 -5.19 -17.95 7.19
C ASN A 170 -5.70 -19.29 6.66
N ARG A 171 -5.68 -20.34 7.47
CA ARG A 171 -6.33 -21.62 7.15
C ARG A 171 -7.82 -21.45 6.91
N GLY A 172 -8.51 -20.66 7.74
CA GLY A 172 -9.92 -20.34 7.57
C GLY A 172 -10.19 -19.58 6.26
N VAL A 173 -9.37 -18.57 5.95
CA VAL A 173 -9.44 -17.83 4.68
C VAL A 173 -9.21 -18.77 3.50
N ALA A 174 -8.16 -19.59 3.55
CA ALA A 174 -7.82 -20.54 2.48
C ALA A 174 -8.97 -21.52 2.17
N ARG A 175 -9.56 -22.10 3.21
CA ARG A 175 -10.69 -23.04 3.06
C ARG A 175 -11.92 -22.38 2.47
N ARG A 176 -12.30 -21.18 2.96
CA ARG A 176 -13.45 -20.46 2.43
C ARG A 176 -13.25 -20.02 1.00
N ALA A 177 -12.07 -19.52 0.67
CA ALA A 177 -11.74 -19.12 -0.70
C ALA A 177 -11.74 -20.32 -1.66
N ALA A 178 -11.30 -21.51 -1.22
CA ALA A 178 -11.37 -22.71 -2.01
C ALA A 178 -12.83 -23.15 -2.27
N ALA A 179 -13.67 -23.15 -1.25
CA ALA A 179 -15.10 -23.45 -1.39
C ALA A 179 -15.81 -22.45 -2.31
N ARG A 180 -15.56 -21.15 -2.11
CA ARG A 180 -16.14 -20.07 -2.92
C ARG A 180 -15.69 -20.16 -4.39
N ARG A 181 -14.43 -20.49 -4.63
CA ARG A 181 -13.92 -20.70 -5.99
C ARG A 181 -14.67 -21.83 -6.70
N ILE A 182 -14.91 -22.95 -6.05
CA ILE A 182 -15.67 -24.09 -6.63
C ILE A 182 -17.10 -23.65 -6.97
N GLU A 183 -17.75 -22.92 -6.06
CA GLU A 183 -19.09 -22.38 -6.28
C GLU A 183 -19.15 -21.42 -7.49
N LEU A 184 -18.10 -20.62 -7.70
CA LEU A 184 -18.05 -19.61 -8.74
C LEU A 184 -17.57 -20.14 -10.10
N LEU A 185 -16.82 -21.27 -10.13
CA LEU A 185 -16.22 -21.82 -11.35
C LEU A 185 -17.14 -21.90 -12.57
N PRO A 186 -18.44 -22.30 -12.43
CA PRO A 186 -19.34 -22.37 -13.60
C PRO A 186 -19.66 -21.00 -14.24
N ARG A 187 -19.45 -19.91 -13.50
CA ARG A 187 -19.86 -18.55 -13.90
C ARG A 187 -18.72 -17.56 -13.96
N PHE A 188 -17.51 -17.96 -13.56
CA PHE A 188 -16.39 -17.04 -13.34
C PHE A 188 -15.10 -17.59 -13.91
N SER A 189 -14.63 -16.98 -15.00
CA SER A 189 -13.36 -17.33 -15.66
C SER A 189 -12.16 -16.56 -15.11
N GLY A 190 -12.39 -15.60 -14.22
CA GLY A 190 -11.37 -14.71 -13.67
C GLY A 190 -10.56 -15.32 -12.52
N GLY A 191 -9.65 -14.53 -11.97
CA GLY A 191 -8.83 -14.92 -10.83
C GLY A 191 -9.49 -14.60 -9.49
N TYR A 192 -9.59 -15.58 -8.60
CA TYR A 192 -10.05 -15.40 -7.23
C TYR A 192 -8.86 -15.51 -6.28
N TYR A 193 -8.63 -14.49 -5.45
CA TYR A 193 -7.43 -14.36 -4.61
C TYR A 193 -7.79 -14.41 -3.13
N PRO A 194 -7.39 -15.44 -2.37
CA PRO A 194 -7.38 -15.35 -0.92
C PRO A 194 -6.37 -14.30 -0.49
N VAL A 195 -6.75 -13.48 0.49
CA VAL A 195 -5.89 -12.43 1.03
C VAL A 195 -5.30 -12.89 2.35
N ALA A 196 -3.97 -12.97 2.41
CA ALA A 196 -3.25 -13.37 3.61
C ALA A 196 -3.23 -12.27 4.66
N SER A 197 -3.28 -12.71 5.92
CA SER A 197 -2.98 -11.89 7.08
C SER A 197 -1.65 -12.32 7.69
N ALA A 198 -0.71 -11.42 7.76
CA ALA A 198 0.63 -11.68 8.28
C ALA A 198 1.24 -10.42 8.87
N LEU A 199 2.19 -10.57 9.81
CA LEU A 199 2.90 -9.48 10.44
C LEU A 199 4.40 -9.63 10.48
N SER A 200 4.85 -10.85 10.35
CA SER A 200 6.25 -11.24 10.43
C SER A 200 6.54 -12.26 9.33
N TYR A 201 7.80 -12.52 9.10
CA TYR A 201 8.22 -13.60 8.22
C TYR A 201 7.51 -14.92 8.56
N ASN A 202 7.48 -15.31 9.86
CA ASN A 202 6.93 -16.59 10.27
C ASN A 202 5.42 -16.70 10.07
N THR A 203 4.65 -15.64 10.33
CA THR A 203 3.20 -15.63 10.09
C THR A 203 2.88 -15.65 8.60
N ALA A 204 3.69 -14.99 7.78
CA ALA A 204 3.58 -15.03 6.33
C ALA A 204 3.96 -16.39 5.74
N PHE A 205 5.03 -17.01 6.27
CA PHE A 205 5.46 -18.36 5.91
C PHE A 205 4.34 -19.38 6.15
N ASP A 206 3.72 -19.35 7.33
CA ASP A 206 2.58 -20.22 7.64
C ASP A 206 1.38 -19.93 6.71
N ALA A 207 1.10 -18.67 6.38
CA ALA A 207 0.04 -18.31 5.44
C ALA A 207 0.30 -18.86 4.04
N GLY A 208 1.53 -18.74 3.55
CA GLY A 208 1.95 -19.32 2.27
C GLY A 208 1.72 -20.83 2.23
N LYS A 209 2.08 -21.56 3.29
CA LYS A 209 1.82 -23.01 3.41
C LYS A 209 0.33 -23.34 3.41
N GLU A 210 -0.49 -22.63 4.19
CA GLU A 210 -1.94 -22.88 4.27
C GLU A 210 -2.63 -22.62 2.91
N PHE A 211 -2.21 -21.60 2.18
CA PHE A 211 -2.76 -21.28 0.87
C PHE A 211 -2.32 -22.30 -0.20
N ALA A 212 -1.06 -22.71 -0.16
CA ALA A 212 -0.53 -23.76 -1.01
C ALA A 212 -1.24 -25.10 -0.76
N ALA A 213 -1.40 -25.50 0.51
CA ALA A 213 -2.10 -26.74 0.89
C ALA A 213 -3.57 -26.74 0.44
N ALA A 214 -4.24 -25.60 0.43
CA ALA A 214 -5.61 -25.45 -0.06
C ALA A 214 -5.73 -25.34 -1.59
N GLY A 215 -4.63 -25.48 -2.33
CA GLY A 215 -4.63 -25.48 -3.79
C GLY A 215 -4.78 -24.12 -4.46
N HIS A 216 -4.52 -23.01 -3.74
CA HIS A 216 -4.57 -21.69 -4.33
C HIS A 216 -3.32 -21.39 -5.15
N GLU A 217 -3.48 -21.15 -6.44
CA GLU A 217 -2.42 -20.69 -7.34
C GLU A 217 -2.34 -19.16 -7.46
N ARG A 218 -3.37 -18.46 -7.01
CA ARG A 218 -3.49 -17.02 -6.99
C ARG A 218 -3.69 -16.56 -5.56
N ILE A 219 -2.83 -15.68 -5.08
CA ILE A 219 -2.83 -15.24 -3.68
C ILE A 219 -2.58 -13.74 -3.58
N ALA A 220 -3.00 -13.13 -2.50
CA ALA A 220 -2.79 -11.72 -2.24
C ALA A 220 -2.34 -11.46 -0.79
N LEU A 221 -1.70 -10.31 -0.57
CA LEU A 221 -1.28 -9.85 0.75
C LEU A 221 -1.38 -8.32 0.84
N GLY A 222 -1.94 -7.83 1.95
CA GLY A 222 -2.08 -6.40 2.23
C GLY A 222 -0.79 -5.80 2.77
N PHE A 223 -0.25 -4.79 2.09
CA PHE A 223 0.97 -4.07 2.47
C PHE A 223 0.72 -2.65 3.00
N GLY A 224 -0.48 -2.13 2.82
CA GLY A 224 -0.82 -0.77 3.22
C GLY A 224 -0.59 -0.51 4.71
N ALA A 225 -0.93 -1.47 5.56
CA ALA A 225 -0.72 -1.38 7.00
C ALA A 225 0.78 -1.37 7.37
N PHE A 226 1.61 -2.17 6.70
CA PHE A 226 3.04 -2.21 6.94
C PHE A 226 3.74 -0.91 6.52
N MET A 227 3.32 -0.35 5.39
CA MET A 227 3.88 0.91 4.89
C MET A 227 3.45 2.13 5.72
N ALA A 228 2.39 1.99 6.51
CA ALA A 228 1.95 3.00 7.48
C ALA A 228 2.57 2.81 8.88
N ASP A 229 3.38 1.77 9.09
CA ASP A 229 4.05 1.49 10.35
C ASP A 229 5.19 2.49 10.58
N ASP A 230 5.07 3.30 11.64
CA ASP A 230 6.07 4.30 12.02
C ASP A 230 7.02 3.80 13.12
N ASN A 231 6.89 2.54 13.56
CA ASN A 231 7.76 1.94 14.56
C ASN A 231 9.17 1.71 14.01
N TRP A 232 10.11 1.53 14.93
CA TRP A 232 11.50 1.25 14.65
C TRP A 232 11.90 -0.11 15.24
N THR A 233 12.75 -0.85 14.53
CA THR A 233 13.24 -2.15 14.95
C THR A 233 14.76 -2.22 14.79
N ASP A 234 15.42 -2.95 15.67
CA ASP A 234 16.85 -3.25 15.63
C ASP A 234 17.14 -4.70 15.21
N ARG A 235 16.10 -5.50 15.06
CA ARG A 235 16.18 -6.92 14.73
C ARG A 235 15.01 -7.38 13.89
N VAL A 236 15.19 -8.49 13.17
CA VAL A 236 14.15 -9.17 12.41
C VAL A 236 14.25 -10.68 12.62
N GLN A 237 13.11 -11.35 12.78
CA GLN A 237 13.05 -12.79 12.85
C GLN A 237 12.77 -13.39 11.48
N ILE A 238 13.65 -14.30 11.01
CA ILE A 238 13.52 -15.04 9.76
C ILE A 238 13.61 -16.53 10.08
N GLY A 239 12.50 -17.21 10.04
CA GLY A 239 12.41 -18.59 10.51
C GLY A 239 12.70 -18.70 12.02
N ARG A 240 13.72 -19.48 12.38
CA ARG A 240 14.18 -19.62 13.79
C ARG A 240 15.29 -18.63 14.16
N ARG A 241 15.86 -17.92 13.18
CA ARG A 241 16.97 -16.98 13.40
C ARG A 241 16.44 -15.60 13.73
N VAL A 242 17.06 -14.95 14.72
CA VAL A 242 16.89 -13.52 14.99
C VAL A 242 18.15 -12.82 14.50
N VAL A 243 17.98 -11.91 13.56
CA VAL A 243 19.07 -11.19 12.89
C VAL A 243 19.07 -9.74 13.35
N GLY A 244 20.20 -9.28 13.89
CA GLY A 244 20.43 -7.89 14.23
C GLY A 244 20.60 -7.03 12.97
N LEU A 245 20.07 -5.81 12.99
CA LEU A 245 20.07 -4.88 11.84
C LEU A 245 21.19 -3.82 11.93
N GLY A 246 22.08 -3.93 12.93
CA GLY A 246 23.17 -2.98 13.14
C GLY A 246 22.73 -1.61 13.66
N GLY A 247 21.45 -1.46 14.05
CA GLY A 247 20.86 -0.25 14.62
C GLY A 247 19.35 -0.22 14.47
N ARG A 248 18.70 0.82 15.04
CA ARG A 248 17.25 0.98 14.94
C ARG A 248 16.89 1.52 13.55
N LEU A 249 16.06 0.78 12.81
CA LEU A 249 15.63 1.07 11.46
C LEU A 249 14.10 1.22 11.37
N PRO A 250 13.56 2.02 10.43
CA PRO A 250 12.14 2.09 10.14
C PRO A 250 11.56 0.72 9.81
N ASN A 251 10.69 0.21 10.68
CA ASN A 251 10.15 -1.15 10.61
C ASN A 251 9.39 -1.43 9.30
N ARG A 252 8.73 -0.41 8.73
CA ARG A 252 7.93 -0.52 7.50
C ARG A 252 8.65 -1.20 6.34
N TYR A 253 9.92 -0.91 6.11
CA TYR A 253 10.69 -1.49 5.00
C TYR A 253 11.17 -2.90 5.31
N VAL A 254 11.68 -3.10 6.54
CA VAL A 254 12.16 -4.40 7.02
C VAL A 254 11.02 -5.40 7.09
N ARG A 255 9.91 -5.02 7.70
CA ARG A 255 8.71 -5.87 7.85
C ARG A 255 8.12 -6.23 6.49
N THR A 256 7.95 -5.25 5.59
CA THR A 256 7.41 -5.50 4.25
C THR A 256 8.24 -6.53 3.49
N ALA A 257 9.56 -6.41 3.52
CA ALA A 257 10.46 -7.37 2.90
C ALA A 257 10.39 -8.76 3.55
N ALA A 258 10.40 -8.81 4.88
CA ALA A 258 10.34 -10.07 5.63
C ALA A 258 9.03 -10.82 5.40
N VAL A 259 7.90 -10.12 5.43
CA VAL A 259 6.58 -10.71 5.20
C VAL A 259 6.44 -11.20 3.75
N ALA A 260 6.88 -10.43 2.76
CA ALA A 260 6.88 -10.87 1.37
C ALA A 260 7.73 -12.13 1.20
N ARG A 261 8.97 -12.13 1.70
CA ARG A 261 9.87 -13.28 1.63
C ARG A 261 9.25 -14.50 2.31
N GLY A 262 8.71 -14.35 3.52
CA GLY A 262 8.07 -15.46 4.25
C GLY A 262 6.93 -16.08 3.46
N MET A 263 6.09 -15.27 2.81
CA MET A 263 4.97 -15.77 2.01
C MET A 263 5.42 -16.66 0.85
N TRP A 264 6.47 -16.24 0.11
CA TRP A 264 7.03 -17.06 -0.96
C TRP A 264 7.72 -18.31 -0.45
N ASP A 265 8.55 -18.21 0.58
CA ASP A 265 9.25 -19.35 1.14
C ASP A 265 8.28 -20.42 1.65
N GLY A 266 7.21 -20.02 2.35
CA GLY A 266 6.19 -20.94 2.82
C GLY A 266 5.39 -21.61 1.69
N TYR A 267 5.06 -20.85 0.65
CA TYR A 267 4.37 -21.39 -0.51
C TYR A 267 5.26 -22.38 -1.29
N LEU A 268 6.53 -21.99 -1.54
CA LEU A 268 7.52 -22.82 -2.22
C LEU A 268 7.81 -24.11 -1.46
N GLU A 269 7.94 -24.05 -0.12
CA GLU A 269 8.14 -25.25 0.71
C GLU A 269 6.99 -26.25 0.57
N ALA A 270 5.75 -25.76 0.47
CA ALA A 270 4.59 -26.64 0.40
C ALA A 270 4.29 -27.17 -0.99
N ARG A 271 4.69 -26.47 -2.07
CA ARG A 271 4.35 -26.81 -3.47
C ARG A 271 5.54 -27.15 -4.36
N GLY A 272 6.75 -26.79 -3.98
CA GLY A 272 7.93 -26.90 -4.82
C GLY A 272 8.03 -25.86 -5.96
N HIS A 273 7.01 -25.01 -6.14
CA HIS A 273 6.97 -23.96 -7.15
C HIS A 273 6.28 -22.69 -6.61
N ALA A 274 6.49 -21.56 -7.25
CA ALA A 274 5.85 -20.29 -6.89
C ALA A 274 4.35 -20.27 -7.25
N PRO A 275 3.54 -19.42 -6.62
CA PRO A 275 2.16 -19.20 -7.04
C PRO A 275 2.13 -18.64 -8.46
N ARG A 276 1.08 -18.97 -9.21
CA ARG A 276 0.88 -18.46 -10.59
C ARG A 276 0.70 -16.96 -10.63
N ALA A 277 0.01 -16.41 -9.64
CA ALA A 277 -0.18 -14.96 -9.51
C ALA A 277 -0.12 -14.51 -8.06
N PHE A 278 0.45 -13.32 -7.84
CA PHE A 278 0.48 -12.66 -6.56
C PHE A 278 0.05 -11.20 -6.68
N HIS A 279 -0.84 -10.77 -5.80
CA HIS A 279 -1.29 -9.38 -5.74
C HIS A 279 -0.79 -8.69 -4.47
N PHE A 280 -0.12 -7.55 -4.65
CA PHE A 280 0.38 -6.69 -3.59
C PHE A 280 -0.61 -5.56 -3.32
N LEU A 281 -1.48 -5.75 -2.33
CA LEU A 281 -2.50 -4.78 -1.96
C LEU A 281 -1.87 -3.56 -1.24
N GLY A 282 -2.20 -2.37 -1.73
CA GLY A 282 -1.86 -1.13 -1.04
C GLY A 282 -0.37 -0.74 -1.09
N LEU A 283 0.40 -1.26 -2.05
CA LEU A 283 1.82 -0.98 -2.18
C LEU A 283 2.13 0.02 -3.30
N GLY A 284 2.34 1.30 -2.95
CA GLY A 284 2.67 2.36 -3.90
C GLY A 284 3.96 3.11 -3.60
N ALA A 285 4.83 2.58 -2.72
CA ALA A 285 6.14 3.16 -2.48
C ALA A 285 7.11 2.81 -3.63
N PRO A 286 7.57 3.78 -4.44
CA PRO A 286 8.32 3.48 -5.66
C PRO A 286 9.57 2.62 -5.43
N ILE A 287 10.27 2.82 -4.30
CA ILE A 287 11.49 2.07 -3.96
C ILE A 287 11.19 0.61 -3.57
N MET A 288 10.03 0.32 -3.02
CA MET A 288 9.66 -1.04 -2.60
C MET A 288 9.19 -1.92 -3.76
N ILE A 289 8.66 -1.34 -4.81
CA ILE A 289 8.13 -2.10 -5.97
C ILE A 289 9.22 -2.97 -6.62
N PRO A 290 10.41 -2.46 -7.02
CA PRO A 290 11.46 -3.29 -7.58
C PRO A 290 11.95 -4.37 -6.61
N LEU A 291 12.04 -4.04 -5.32
CA LEU A 291 12.45 -4.97 -4.28
C LEU A 291 11.50 -6.17 -4.19
N LEU A 292 10.20 -5.92 -4.15
CA LEU A 292 9.18 -6.97 -4.06
C LEU A 292 8.99 -7.72 -5.38
N ALA A 293 9.23 -7.07 -6.51
CA ALA A 293 9.33 -7.75 -7.80
C ALA A 293 10.47 -8.79 -7.81
N LEU A 294 11.60 -8.49 -7.16
CA LEU A 294 12.71 -9.43 -6.98
C LEU A 294 12.31 -10.59 -6.05
N ALA A 295 11.62 -10.30 -4.93
CA ALA A 295 11.10 -11.35 -4.03
C ALA A 295 10.19 -12.33 -4.78
N GLY A 296 9.28 -11.80 -5.61
CA GLY A 296 8.32 -12.57 -6.40
C GLY A 296 8.83 -13.06 -7.75
N TRP A 297 10.13 -13.01 -8.03
CA TRP A 297 10.67 -13.33 -9.36
C TRP A 297 10.16 -14.64 -9.95
N ALA A 298 9.97 -15.68 -9.14
CA ALA A 298 9.50 -16.97 -9.64
C ALA A 298 8.00 -16.98 -10.02
N THR A 299 7.24 -15.96 -9.64
CA THR A 299 5.80 -15.83 -9.92
C THR A 299 5.57 -15.26 -11.32
N PRO A 300 4.80 -15.94 -12.19
CA PRO A 300 4.54 -15.48 -13.55
C PRO A 300 3.77 -14.16 -13.64
N GLU A 301 2.90 -13.88 -12.69
CA GLU A 301 2.07 -12.67 -12.67
C GLU A 301 2.15 -11.97 -11.31
N LEU A 302 2.70 -10.75 -11.30
CA LEU A 302 2.76 -9.87 -10.15
C LEU A 302 1.96 -8.61 -10.41
N THR A 303 0.92 -8.40 -9.61
CA THR A 303 0.08 -7.20 -9.70
C THR A 303 0.21 -6.37 -8.44
N PHE A 304 0.16 -5.05 -8.60
CA PHE A 304 0.29 -4.08 -7.53
C PHE A 304 -0.82 -3.06 -7.62
N ASP A 305 -1.27 -2.55 -6.51
CA ASP A 305 -2.12 -1.38 -6.42
C ASP A 305 -1.75 -0.49 -5.25
N ALA A 306 -2.14 0.75 -5.29
CA ALA A 306 -2.11 1.63 -4.12
C ALA A 306 -2.92 2.91 -4.33
N THR A 307 -3.48 3.41 -3.26
CA THR A 307 -4.05 4.76 -3.20
C THR A 307 -3.00 5.84 -2.91
N SER A 308 -1.77 5.45 -2.54
CA SER A 308 -0.72 6.40 -2.15
C SER A 308 -0.33 7.38 -3.26
N PRO A 309 -0.27 7.06 -4.56
CA PRO A 309 0.01 8.06 -5.58
C PRO A 309 -0.98 9.23 -5.57
N ILE A 310 -2.24 8.92 -5.29
CA ILE A 310 -3.32 9.91 -5.18
C ILE A 310 -3.24 10.66 -3.86
N LYS A 311 -3.15 9.95 -2.74
CA LYS A 311 -3.09 10.55 -1.39
C LYS A 311 -1.87 11.45 -1.22
N ASP A 312 -0.70 11.02 -1.69
CA ASP A 312 0.54 11.78 -1.64
C ASP A 312 0.43 13.09 -2.45
N ALA A 313 -0.20 13.03 -3.62
CA ALA A 313 -0.45 14.22 -4.45
C ALA A 313 -1.40 15.21 -3.77
N LEU A 314 -2.52 14.74 -3.22
CA LEU A 314 -3.60 15.56 -2.68
C LEU A 314 -3.30 16.08 -1.27
N GLN A 315 -2.82 15.23 -0.38
CA GLN A 315 -2.71 15.53 1.05
C GLN A 315 -1.33 16.04 1.47
N GLY A 316 -0.28 15.67 0.74
CA GLY A 316 1.09 15.95 1.12
C GLY A 316 1.85 16.83 0.13
N GLY A 317 1.24 17.22 -1.00
CA GLY A 317 1.97 17.87 -2.08
C GLY A 317 3.25 17.08 -2.39
N THR A 318 3.16 15.73 -2.43
CA THR A 318 4.32 14.85 -2.58
C THR A 318 4.36 14.30 -3.99
N LEU A 319 5.49 14.51 -4.65
CA LEU A 319 5.77 14.00 -5.99
C LEU A 319 6.73 12.82 -5.92
N TYR A 320 6.56 11.88 -6.83
CA TYR A 320 7.50 10.78 -7.03
C TYR A 320 8.54 11.20 -8.07
N VAL A 321 9.78 10.78 -7.88
CA VAL A 321 10.86 11.08 -8.83
C VAL A 321 11.70 9.84 -9.09
N THR A 322 12.28 9.77 -10.30
CA THR A 322 13.20 8.70 -10.70
C THR A 322 14.64 9.15 -10.72
N LYS A 323 14.87 10.45 -10.70
CA LYS A 323 16.21 11.06 -10.70
C LYS A 323 16.34 12.01 -9.50
N PRO A 324 17.46 11.98 -8.76
CA PRO A 324 18.62 11.09 -8.95
C PRO A 324 18.34 9.64 -8.52
N ALA A 325 17.27 9.39 -7.75
CA ALA A 325 16.84 8.08 -7.26
C ALA A 325 15.31 7.97 -7.21
N LEU A 326 14.78 6.79 -6.94
CA LEU A 326 13.35 6.57 -6.68
C LEU A 326 12.97 7.15 -5.31
N LEU A 327 12.53 8.39 -5.27
CA LEU A 327 12.21 9.10 -4.03
C LEU A 327 10.78 9.64 -4.04
N LYS A 328 10.27 9.89 -2.84
CA LYS A 328 9.10 10.74 -2.58
C LYS A 328 9.61 12.09 -2.12
N VAL A 329 9.29 13.15 -2.83
CA VAL A 329 9.74 14.51 -2.52
C VAL A 329 8.55 15.45 -2.36
N ARG A 330 8.58 16.28 -1.33
CA ARG A 330 7.53 17.30 -1.14
C ARG A 330 7.74 18.46 -2.11
N THR A 331 6.65 18.97 -2.69
CA THR A 331 6.67 20.09 -3.65
C THR A 331 7.44 21.29 -3.10
N ARG A 332 7.26 21.66 -1.83
CA ARG A 332 8.01 22.75 -1.21
C ARG A 332 9.51 22.49 -1.07
N LYS A 333 9.97 21.21 -0.92
CA LYS A 333 11.41 20.90 -0.95
C LYS A 333 11.99 21.05 -2.35
N VAL A 334 11.19 20.71 -3.37
CA VAL A 334 11.56 20.95 -4.77
C VAL A 334 11.65 22.44 -5.04
N ALA A 335 10.64 23.20 -4.65
CA ALA A 335 10.63 24.64 -4.78
C ALA A 335 11.83 25.30 -4.07
N PHE A 336 12.13 24.88 -2.83
CA PHE A 336 13.31 25.35 -2.10
C PHE A 336 14.61 25.14 -2.89
N ARG A 337 14.82 23.91 -3.38
CA ARG A 337 16.00 23.63 -4.18
C ARG A 337 16.09 24.49 -5.44
N LEU A 338 14.96 24.73 -6.09
CA LEU A 338 14.89 25.59 -7.28
C LEU A 338 15.20 27.06 -6.98
N THR A 339 15.07 27.52 -5.72
CA THR A 339 15.46 28.86 -5.30
C THR A 339 16.94 28.95 -4.94
N GLN A 340 17.51 27.87 -4.39
CA GLN A 340 18.90 27.88 -3.91
C GLN A 340 19.93 27.57 -5.01
N ASP A 341 19.52 26.83 -6.03
CA ASP A 341 20.39 26.42 -7.13
C ASP A 341 19.87 27.04 -8.44
N PRO A 342 20.54 28.07 -8.99
CA PRO A 342 20.15 28.70 -10.25
C PRO A 342 20.16 27.71 -11.45
N THR A 343 20.93 26.63 -11.34
CA THR A 343 21.03 25.60 -12.38
C THR A 343 19.98 24.50 -12.24
N ALA A 344 19.34 24.40 -11.08
CA ALA A 344 18.30 23.41 -10.84
C ALA A 344 17.10 23.63 -11.75
N GLN A 345 16.60 22.55 -12.31
CA GLN A 345 15.42 22.58 -13.19
C GLN A 345 14.41 21.56 -12.71
N TRP A 346 13.13 21.87 -12.88
CA TRP A 346 12.05 20.91 -12.86
C TRP A 346 11.65 20.61 -14.30
N ASP A 347 12.52 19.87 -14.96
CA ASP A 347 12.28 19.43 -16.34
C ASP A 347 11.69 18.01 -16.33
N CYS A 348 10.40 17.94 -15.97
CA CYS A 348 9.70 16.67 -15.94
C CYS A 348 9.16 16.32 -17.33
N PRO A 349 9.59 15.20 -17.95
CA PRO A 349 9.14 14.81 -19.28
C PRO A 349 7.70 14.25 -19.29
N CYS A 350 7.07 14.07 -18.13
CA CYS A 350 5.75 13.43 -18.09
C CYS A 350 4.68 14.29 -18.79
N PRO A 351 3.73 13.67 -19.50
CA PRO A 351 2.68 14.37 -20.23
C PRO A 351 1.84 15.29 -19.34
N PHE A 352 1.60 14.89 -18.10
CA PHE A 352 0.78 15.65 -17.15
C PHE A 352 1.42 16.98 -16.74
N CYS A 353 2.71 16.97 -16.39
CA CYS A 353 3.44 18.19 -16.07
C CYS A 353 3.56 19.13 -17.28
N ARG A 354 3.84 18.57 -18.47
CA ARG A 354 3.95 19.36 -19.71
C ARG A 354 2.63 20.01 -20.09
N GLU A 355 1.56 19.24 -20.08
CA GLU A 355 0.24 19.77 -20.42
C GLU A 355 -0.25 20.81 -19.41
N PHE A 356 -0.03 20.54 -18.11
CA PHE A 356 -0.35 21.50 -17.05
C PHE A 356 0.40 22.82 -17.25
N SER A 357 1.71 22.78 -17.46
CA SER A 357 2.51 23.98 -17.66
C SER A 357 2.11 24.76 -18.91
N ARG A 358 1.70 24.07 -19.97
CA ARG A 358 1.20 24.69 -21.20
C ARG A 358 -0.16 25.40 -20.99
N LYS A 359 -1.08 24.77 -20.26
CA LYS A 359 -2.42 25.30 -20.00
C LYS A 359 -2.45 26.39 -18.93
N HIS A 360 -1.56 26.28 -17.95
CA HIS A 360 -1.51 27.14 -16.79
C HIS A 360 -0.11 27.76 -16.64
N PRO A 361 0.36 28.57 -17.60
CA PRO A 361 1.63 29.29 -17.44
C PRO A 361 1.53 30.22 -16.25
N PHE A 362 2.62 30.35 -15.50
CA PHE A 362 2.63 31.24 -14.38
C PHE A 362 2.41 32.69 -14.80
N ARG A 363 1.39 33.31 -14.21
CA ARG A 363 1.08 34.74 -14.35
C ARG A 363 0.96 35.31 -12.94
N ARG A 364 1.65 36.40 -12.65
CA ARG A 364 1.63 37.03 -11.33
C ARG A 364 0.23 37.47 -10.86
N GLU A 365 -0.65 37.76 -11.81
CA GLU A 365 -2.00 38.22 -11.59
C GLU A 365 -2.97 37.13 -11.08
N VAL A 366 -2.61 35.85 -11.27
CA VAL A 366 -3.45 34.73 -10.88
C VAL A 366 -3.09 34.27 -9.48
N GLY A 367 -3.31 35.07 -8.48
CA GLY A 367 -3.44 34.79 -7.03
C GLY A 367 -2.89 33.48 -6.46
N PHE A 368 -1.70 33.05 -6.88
CA PHE A 368 -1.03 31.91 -6.24
C PHE A 368 -0.57 32.36 -4.86
N LYS A 369 -1.22 31.85 -3.82
CA LYS A 369 -0.75 32.01 -2.45
C LYS A 369 0.13 30.83 -2.09
N TRP A 370 1.39 31.09 -1.78
CA TRP A 370 2.22 30.12 -1.10
C TRP A 370 1.68 29.93 0.32
N ALA A 371 1.46 28.68 0.72
CA ALA A 371 0.99 28.40 2.07
C ALA A 371 2.04 28.87 3.10
N LYS A 372 1.74 29.93 3.85
CA LYS A 372 2.55 30.37 4.98
C LYS A 372 2.59 29.24 6.03
N SER A 373 3.63 28.45 6.06
CA SER A 373 3.94 27.65 7.23
C SER A 373 5.18 28.24 7.89
N LYS A 374 5.21 28.29 9.22
CA LYS A 374 6.28 28.88 10.05
C LYS A 374 7.70 28.33 9.79
N ARG A 375 7.87 27.43 8.82
CA ARG A 375 9.16 26.84 8.37
C ARG A 375 9.27 26.75 6.85
N ALA A 376 8.39 27.36 6.10
CA ALA A 376 8.45 27.37 4.65
C ALA A 376 9.19 28.60 4.18
N LEU A 377 9.89 28.46 3.07
CA LEU A 377 10.41 29.55 2.31
C LEU A 377 9.34 30.61 2.10
N ASP A 378 9.57 31.79 2.63
CA ASP A 378 8.80 32.99 2.29
C ASP A 378 9.32 33.53 0.95
N VAL A 379 9.08 32.78 -0.14
CA VAL A 379 9.22 33.33 -1.48
C VAL A 379 7.93 34.07 -1.79
N GLU A 380 7.94 35.36 -1.72
CA GLU A 380 6.84 36.15 -2.23
C GLU A 380 6.79 36.03 -3.76
N VAL A 381 5.58 35.99 -4.31
CA VAL A 381 5.37 35.90 -5.76
C VAL A 381 6.10 37.04 -6.52
N LYS A 382 6.26 38.20 -5.85
CA LYS A 382 7.01 39.34 -6.40
C LYS A 382 8.51 39.06 -6.59
N ASP A 383 9.09 38.13 -5.84
CA ASP A 383 10.52 37.80 -5.85
C ASP A 383 10.87 36.75 -6.92
N LEU A 384 9.86 36.18 -7.60
CA LEU A 384 10.09 35.21 -8.65
C LEU A 384 10.69 35.88 -9.91
N ARG A 385 11.91 35.48 -10.26
CA ARG A 385 12.54 35.94 -11.49
C ARG A 385 11.82 35.40 -12.72
N PRO A 386 11.36 36.27 -13.65
CA PRO A 386 10.74 35.83 -14.90
C PRO A 386 11.65 34.84 -15.66
N GLY A 387 11.07 33.74 -16.16
CA GLY A 387 11.84 32.73 -16.90
C GLY A 387 12.71 31.80 -16.06
N GLY A 388 12.86 32.03 -14.74
CA GLY A 388 13.62 31.14 -13.85
C GLY A 388 12.98 29.76 -13.68
N ALA A 389 13.76 28.78 -13.19
CA ALA A 389 13.28 27.41 -12.98
C ALA A 389 12.08 27.33 -12.03
N LEU A 390 12.15 28.07 -10.92
CA LEU A 390 11.03 28.14 -9.97
C LEU A 390 9.82 28.83 -10.60
N PHE A 391 10.01 29.90 -11.38
CA PHE A 391 8.92 30.61 -12.05
C PHE A 391 8.12 29.67 -12.95
N ARG A 392 8.78 28.82 -13.75
CA ARG A 392 8.12 27.82 -14.61
C ARG A 392 7.45 26.71 -13.82
N ALA A 393 8.09 26.25 -12.75
CA ALA A 393 7.58 25.15 -11.93
C ALA A 393 6.55 25.60 -10.87
N PHE A 394 6.48 26.89 -10.57
CA PHE A 394 5.69 27.44 -9.46
C PHE A 394 4.24 26.99 -9.44
N PRO A 395 3.47 27.02 -10.54
CA PRO A 395 2.09 26.60 -10.52
C PRO A 395 1.88 25.16 -10.03
N LEU A 396 2.79 24.23 -10.42
CA LEU A 396 2.73 22.84 -9.99
C LEU A 396 3.20 22.65 -8.53
N MET A 397 4.12 23.51 -8.06
CA MET A 397 4.70 23.42 -6.72
C MET A 397 3.90 24.23 -5.67
N SER A 398 3.00 25.10 -6.11
CA SER A 398 2.16 25.93 -5.24
C SER A 398 0.99 25.15 -4.64
N GLU A 399 0.38 25.71 -3.62
CA GLU A 399 -0.86 25.23 -3.02
C GLU A 399 -1.98 26.25 -3.33
N PRO A 400 -2.61 26.16 -4.53
CA PRO A 400 -3.70 27.06 -4.86
C PRO A 400 -4.86 26.86 -3.86
N ALA A 401 -5.63 27.90 -3.60
CA ALA A 401 -6.79 27.85 -2.72
C ALA A 401 -7.83 26.81 -3.23
N ALA A 402 -9.04 27.08 -3.42
CA ALA A 402 -10.02 26.20 -4.03
C ALA A 402 -10.22 26.56 -5.51
N GLY A 403 -11.02 25.76 -6.23
CA GLY A 403 -11.48 26.02 -7.59
C GLY A 403 -10.68 25.33 -8.68
N PRO A 404 -10.92 25.70 -9.97
CA PRO A 404 -10.44 24.96 -11.13
C PRO A 404 -8.91 24.79 -11.18
N LEU A 405 -8.17 25.78 -10.70
CA LEU A 405 -6.71 25.69 -10.66
C LEU A 405 -6.22 24.64 -9.65
N ARG A 406 -6.88 24.51 -8.49
CA ARG A 406 -6.58 23.46 -7.52
C ARG A 406 -6.81 22.08 -8.11
N GLU A 407 -7.93 21.89 -8.75
CA GLU A 407 -8.27 20.63 -9.42
C GLU A 407 -7.26 20.29 -10.53
N ALA A 408 -6.83 21.27 -11.31
CA ALA A 408 -5.82 21.08 -12.36
C ALA A 408 -4.46 20.69 -11.78
N VAL A 409 -4.02 21.31 -10.67
CA VAL A 409 -2.77 20.96 -9.94
C VAL A 409 -2.87 19.54 -9.39
N ASP A 410 -3.96 19.22 -8.73
CA ASP A 410 -4.18 17.90 -8.12
C ASP A 410 -4.16 16.81 -9.19
N ARG A 411 -4.86 17.00 -10.31
CA ARG A 411 -4.86 16.10 -11.46
C ARG A 411 -3.46 15.91 -12.05
N ALA A 412 -2.71 17.01 -12.24
CA ALA A 412 -1.35 16.94 -12.77
C ALA A 412 -0.41 16.18 -11.83
N ARG A 413 -0.50 16.39 -10.52
CA ARG A 413 0.31 15.68 -9.51
C ARG A 413 -0.05 14.19 -9.42
N ILE A 414 -1.34 13.85 -9.45
CA ILE A 414 -1.82 12.45 -9.48
C ILE A 414 -1.29 11.75 -10.73
N GLY A 415 -1.48 12.34 -11.90
CA GLY A 415 -1.01 11.80 -13.17
C GLY A 415 0.52 11.64 -13.20
N HIS A 416 1.25 12.62 -12.68
CA HIS A 416 2.72 12.56 -12.55
C HIS A 416 3.15 11.37 -11.67
N ASN A 417 2.56 11.19 -10.49
CA ASN A 417 2.93 10.09 -9.60
C ASN A 417 2.66 8.72 -10.24
N HIS A 418 1.54 8.55 -10.91
CA HIS A 418 1.25 7.33 -11.66
C HIS A 418 2.20 7.13 -12.85
N TRP A 419 2.58 8.21 -13.55
CA TRP A 419 3.55 8.12 -14.64
C TRP A 419 4.92 7.66 -14.14
N VAL A 420 5.37 8.13 -12.98
CA VAL A 420 6.62 7.64 -12.36
C VAL A 420 6.53 6.15 -12.04
N LEU A 421 5.39 5.68 -11.50
CA LEU A 421 5.19 4.25 -11.29
C LEU A 421 5.21 3.47 -12.62
N LYS A 422 4.55 3.98 -13.65
CA LYS A 422 4.61 3.38 -14.99
C LYS A 422 6.07 3.20 -15.46
N GLU A 423 6.90 4.23 -15.32
CA GLU A 423 8.33 4.14 -15.66
C GLU A 423 9.07 3.03 -14.88
N VAL A 424 8.72 2.83 -13.61
CA VAL A 424 9.27 1.72 -12.80
C VAL A 424 8.83 0.38 -13.39
N PHE A 425 7.54 0.21 -13.70
CA PHE A 425 7.01 -1.02 -14.28
C PHE A 425 7.56 -1.30 -15.68
N ASP A 426 7.71 -0.27 -16.52
CA ASP A 426 8.32 -0.42 -17.84
C ASP A 426 9.78 -0.92 -17.75
N LYS A 427 10.52 -0.49 -16.73
CA LYS A 427 11.88 -1.01 -16.48
C LYS A 427 11.86 -2.45 -15.97
N LEU A 428 10.93 -2.80 -15.07
CA LEU A 428 10.76 -4.18 -14.60
C LEU A 428 10.43 -5.13 -15.75
N ARG A 429 9.55 -4.74 -16.67
CA ARG A 429 9.16 -5.54 -17.84
C ARG A 429 10.30 -5.82 -18.80
N ARG A 430 11.29 -4.95 -18.86
CA ARG A 430 12.50 -5.11 -19.70
C ARG A 430 13.51 -6.09 -19.11
N THR A 431 13.32 -6.55 -17.86
CA THR A 431 14.22 -7.54 -17.26
C THR A 431 13.80 -8.95 -17.69
N SER A 432 14.68 -9.67 -18.35
CA SER A 432 14.42 -11.00 -18.90
C SER A 432 14.89 -12.13 -17.97
N SER A 433 15.79 -11.82 -17.02
CA SER A 433 16.36 -12.78 -16.09
C SER A 433 16.38 -12.27 -14.64
N LYS A 434 16.42 -13.21 -13.67
CA LYS A 434 16.58 -12.87 -12.25
C LYS A 434 17.85 -12.06 -12.00
N ARG A 435 18.92 -12.36 -12.73
CA ARG A 435 20.20 -11.64 -12.63
C ARG A 435 20.08 -10.19 -13.08
N GLU A 436 19.38 -9.94 -14.18
CA GLU A 436 19.11 -8.57 -14.65
C GLU A 436 18.23 -7.80 -13.68
N LEU A 437 17.17 -8.43 -13.16
CA LEU A 437 16.32 -7.82 -12.15
C LEU A 437 17.11 -7.50 -10.87
N ASP A 438 17.90 -8.44 -10.35
CA ASP A 438 18.73 -8.21 -9.16
C ASP A 438 19.74 -7.05 -9.41
N SER A 439 20.36 -7.03 -10.59
CA SER A 439 21.26 -5.93 -10.98
C SER A 439 20.55 -4.59 -11.08
N TYR A 440 19.32 -4.57 -11.59
CA TYR A 440 18.48 -3.36 -11.62
C TYR A 440 18.13 -2.90 -10.22
N VAL A 441 17.61 -3.82 -9.37
CA VAL A 441 17.24 -3.53 -7.98
C VAL A 441 18.44 -3.00 -7.19
N ARG A 442 19.60 -3.63 -7.31
CA ARG A 442 20.83 -3.18 -6.65
C ARG A 442 21.19 -1.74 -7.02
N ARG A 443 21.18 -1.40 -8.32
CA ARG A 443 21.45 -0.02 -8.78
C ARG A 443 20.43 0.98 -8.23
N VAL A 444 19.17 0.60 -8.21
CA VAL A 444 18.10 1.46 -7.65
C VAL A 444 18.33 1.72 -6.17
N ILE A 445 18.68 0.68 -5.40
CA ILE A 445 18.94 0.79 -3.96
C ILE A 445 20.20 1.61 -3.69
N GLN A 446 21.29 1.39 -4.43
CA GLN A 446 22.50 2.18 -4.31
C GLN A 446 22.23 3.68 -4.54
N LYS A 447 21.48 4.01 -5.60
CA LYS A 447 21.06 5.39 -5.85
C LYS A 447 20.18 5.96 -4.73
N TYR A 448 19.24 5.15 -4.23
CA TYR A 448 18.39 5.54 -3.10
C TYR A 448 19.23 5.81 -1.86
N THR A 449 20.17 4.94 -1.52
CA THR A 449 21.06 5.08 -0.37
C THR A 449 21.91 6.35 -0.46
N ALA A 450 22.47 6.65 -1.64
CA ALA A 450 23.28 7.84 -1.85
C ALA A 450 22.49 9.16 -1.81
N ASN A 451 21.16 9.12 -2.04
CA ASN A 451 20.32 10.32 -2.16
C ASN A 451 19.21 10.40 -1.11
N SER A 452 19.12 9.40 -0.21
CA SER A 452 18.17 9.42 0.90
C SER A 452 18.57 10.48 1.91
N GLY A 453 17.67 11.39 2.24
CA GLY A 453 17.93 12.44 3.25
C GLY A 453 18.07 11.91 4.68
N THR A 454 17.97 10.59 4.91
CA THR A 454 18.07 9.96 6.24
C THR A 454 18.75 8.61 6.11
N ALA A 455 19.91 8.45 6.76
CA ALA A 455 20.70 7.22 6.73
C ALA A 455 19.91 5.98 7.18
N ALA A 456 19.07 6.11 8.22
CA ALA A 456 18.25 5.01 8.72
C ALA A 456 17.26 4.46 7.68
N TYR A 457 16.67 5.31 6.83
CA TYR A 457 15.79 4.86 5.75
C TYR A 457 16.58 4.14 4.65
N ALA A 458 17.77 4.63 4.34
CA ALA A 458 18.68 3.98 3.41
C ALA A 458 19.07 2.59 3.90
N SER A 459 19.47 2.48 5.16
CA SER A 459 19.82 1.21 5.81
C SER A 459 18.63 0.24 5.88
N ALA A 460 17.42 0.73 6.15
CA ALA A 460 16.22 -0.11 6.18
C ALA A 460 15.86 -0.70 4.81
N VAL A 461 16.01 0.07 3.72
CA VAL A 461 15.80 -0.43 2.35
C VAL A 461 16.89 -1.44 1.98
N MET A 462 18.15 -1.20 2.38
CA MET A 462 19.24 -2.15 2.18
C MET A 462 19.01 -3.45 2.95
N ALA A 463 18.61 -3.38 4.23
CA ALA A 463 18.23 -4.56 5.01
C ALA A 463 17.08 -5.34 4.34
N GLY A 464 16.07 -4.63 3.86
CA GLY A 464 14.98 -5.24 3.08
C GLY A 464 15.47 -5.98 1.84
N TYR A 465 16.44 -5.42 1.12
CA TYR A 465 17.07 -6.08 -0.03
C TYR A 465 17.83 -7.35 0.36
N GLN A 466 18.60 -7.30 1.44
CA GLN A 466 19.31 -8.48 1.96
C GLN A 466 18.35 -9.58 2.40
N ILE A 467 17.24 -9.22 3.07
CA ILE A 467 16.17 -10.16 3.44
C ILE A 467 15.61 -10.85 2.19
N VAL A 468 15.25 -10.09 1.16
CA VAL A 468 14.68 -10.62 -0.09
C VAL A 468 15.65 -11.56 -0.81
N ARG A 469 16.94 -11.24 -0.80
CA ARG A 469 17.99 -12.12 -1.36
C ARG A 469 18.31 -13.35 -0.53
N GLY A 470 17.93 -13.37 0.75
CA GLY A 470 18.34 -14.40 1.70
C GLY A 470 19.80 -14.30 2.13
N THR A 471 20.36 -13.11 2.09
CA THR A 471 21.77 -12.83 2.48
C THR A 471 21.89 -12.16 3.87
N LEU A 472 20.75 -11.92 4.54
CA LEU A 472 20.70 -11.41 5.91
C LEU A 472 20.63 -12.54 6.91
#